data_65597037690fd307cdb1bb43c4ac7ec9
#
_entry.id   65597037690fd307cdb1bb43c4ac7ec9
#
_cell.length_a   1.000
_cell.length_b   1.000
_cell.length_c   1.000
_cell.angle_alpha   90.00
_cell.angle_beta   90.00
_cell.angle_gamma   90.00
#
_symmetry.space_group_name_H-M   'P 1'
#
loop_
_entity.id
_entity.type
_entity.pdbx_description
1 polymer ?
#
loop_
_entity_poly.entity_id
_entity_poly.type
_entity_poly.pdbx_seq_one_letter_code
_entity_poly.pdbx_strand_id
1 'polypeptide(L)'
;MRCIKCREKFIPVYFLQKFCSNPDCKVSEKKYQEEIRSGVTVKTVKPIAKFSDKRKVENLKYLAQRIVYLGKKENKICFIDECRKEATTIEHSAGRIGFYDDWARDNNVSLYLDQRFWRPCCHAHNLELENNSELSKQYQLSKIHGGKKL
;
A
#
# COMPACT_ATOMS: atom_id res chain seq x y z
N MET A 1 -4.19 -20.52 11.00
CA MET A 1 -4.98 -19.44 11.69
C MET A 1 -4.24 -18.99 12.95
N ARG A 2 -4.55 -17.83 13.54
CA ARG A 2 -3.99 -17.42 14.84
C ARG A 2 -5.07 -17.44 15.92
N CYS A 3 -4.73 -17.97 17.10
CA CYS A 3 -5.63 -18.00 18.26
C CYS A 3 -6.00 -16.57 18.71
N ILE A 4 -7.27 -16.32 19.00
CA ILE A 4 -7.73 -14.98 19.43
C ILE A 4 -7.11 -14.61 20.80
N LYS A 5 -6.89 -15.57 21.69
CA LYS A 5 -6.35 -15.30 23.03
C LYS A 5 -4.82 -15.19 23.04
N CYS A 6 -4.10 -16.26 22.68
CA CYS A 6 -2.64 -16.31 22.80
C CYS A 6 -1.87 -15.82 21.56
N ARG A 7 -2.57 -15.54 20.45
CA ARG A 7 -1.99 -15.11 19.17
C ARG A 7 -1.08 -16.13 18.47
N GLU A 8 -0.85 -17.28 19.05
CA GLU A 8 -0.06 -18.36 18.43
C GLU A 8 -0.74 -18.94 17.19
N LYS A 9 0.06 -19.42 16.25
CA LYS A 9 -0.45 -20.11 15.06
C LYS A 9 -0.96 -21.49 15.46
N PHE A 10 -2.10 -21.92 14.94
CA PHE A 10 -2.64 -23.26 15.10
C PHE A 10 -3.35 -23.70 13.83
N ILE A 11 -3.51 -25.02 13.68
CA ILE A 11 -4.29 -25.63 12.62
C ILE A 11 -5.70 -25.87 13.18
N PRO A 12 -6.75 -25.27 12.60
CA PRO A 12 -8.11 -25.47 13.08
C PRO A 12 -8.60 -26.88 12.76
N VAL A 13 -9.25 -27.52 13.71
CA VAL A 13 -9.88 -28.85 13.55
C VAL A 13 -11.25 -28.73 12.89
N TYR A 14 -11.92 -27.58 13.03
CA TYR A 14 -13.20 -27.27 12.39
C TYR A 14 -13.25 -25.85 11.86
N PHE A 15 -14.12 -25.60 10.89
CA PHE A 15 -14.12 -24.40 10.05
C PHE A 15 -14.18 -23.05 10.80
N LEU A 16 -14.87 -22.99 11.93
CA LEU A 16 -15.05 -21.74 12.69
C LEU A 16 -14.20 -21.65 13.97
N GLN A 17 -13.22 -22.54 14.13
CA GLN A 17 -12.38 -22.56 15.32
C GLN A 17 -11.53 -21.28 15.41
N LYS A 18 -11.72 -20.53 16.51
CA LYS A 18 -11.01 -19.25 16.77
C LYS A 18 -9.95 -19.36 17.86
N PHE A 19 -9.97 -20.44 18.64
CA PHE A 19 -9.07 -20.67 19.76
C PHE A 19 -8.28 -21.96 19.54
N CYS A 20 -7.02 -21.99 19.96
CA CYS A 20 -6.19 -23.19 19.90
C CYS A 20 -6.59 -24.21 20.98
N SER A 21 -6.01 -25.40 20.92
CA SER A 21 -6.31 -26.51 21.86
C SER A 21 -5.72 -26.34 23.26
N ASN A 22 -5.01 -25.26 23.54
CA ASN A 22 -4.49 -24.95 24.88
C ASN A 22 -5.64 -24.82 25.88
N PRO A 23 -5.55 -25.47 27.08
CA PRO A 23 -6.62 -25.48 28.09
C PRO A 23 -7.14 -24.08 28.46
N ASP A 24 -6.25 -23.13 28.68
CA ASP A 24 -6.62 -21.72 29.00
C ASP A 24 -7.37 -21.03 27.89
N CYS A 25 -7.04 -21.38 26.64
CA CYS A 25 -7.72 -20.82 25.47
C CYS A 25 -9.10 -21.45 25.28
N LYS A 26 -9.28 -22.73 25.63
CA LYS A 26 -10.59 -23.42 25.64
C LYS A 26 -11.56 -22.84 26.67
N VAL A 27 -11.08 -22.50 27.86
CA VAL A 27 -11.90 -21.79 28.86
C VAL A 27 -12.40 -20.44 28.30
N SER A 28 -11.54 -19.72 27.62
CA SER A 28 -11.91 -18.46 26.96
C SER A 28 -12.86 -18.65 25.79
N GLU A 29 -12.78 -19.78 25.08
CA GLU A 29 -13.72 -20.15 24.01
C GLU A 29 -15.13 -20.37 24.58
N LYS A 30 -15.26 -21.10 25.67
CA LYS A 30 -16.55 -21.33 26.35
C LYS A 30 -17.19 -20.01 26.76
N LYS A 31 -16.44 -19.13 27.42
CA LYS A 31 -16.92 -17.80 27.82
C LYS A 31 -17.37 -16.96 26.61
N TYR A 32 -16.61 -16.99 25.53
CA TYR A 32 -16.96 -16.30 24.28
C TYR A 32 -18.26 -16.84 23.66
N GLN A 33 -18.47 -18.16 23.69
CA GLN A 33 -19.73 -18.79 23.21
C GLN A 33 -20.92 -18.43 24.10
N GLU A 34 -20.74 -18.34 25.40
CA GLU A 34 -21.77 -17.92 26.35
C GLU A 34 -22.15 -16.44 26.11
N GLU A 35 -21.17 -15.55 25.89
CA GLU A 35 -21.40 -14.14 25.57
C GLU A 35 -22.20 -13.99 24.25
N ILE A 36 -21.91 -14.80 23.24
CA ILE A 36 -22.68 -14.81 21.99
C ILE A 36 -24.13 -15.27 22.25
N ARG A 37 -24.31 -16.33 23.03
CA ARG A 37 -25.66 -16.87 23.35
C ARG A 37 -26.50 -15.91 24.19
N SER A 38 -25.87 -15.15 25.09
CA SER A 38 -26.54 -14.17 25.93
C SER A 38 -26.92 -12.88 25.20
N GLY A 39 -26.64 -12.76 23.92
CA GLY A 39 -26.95 -11.57 23.13
C GLY A 39 -26.09 -10.35 23.47
N VAL A 40 -25.05 -10.52 24.29
CA VAL A 40 -24.03 -9.49 24.47
C VAL A 40 -23.39 -9.24 23.12
N THR A 41 -23.65 -8.08 22.54
CA THR A 41 -23.07 -7.66 21.27
C THR A 41 -21.55 -7.67 21.40
N VAL A 42 -20.91 -8.73 20.95
CA VAL A 42 -19.47 -8.77 20.76
C VAL A 42 -19.16 -7.58 19.87
N LYS A 43 -18.44 -6.59 20.40
CA LYS A 43 -18.00 -5.44 19.61
C LYS A 43 -17.27 -5.97 18.39
N THR A 44 -17.96 -6.02 17.26
CA THR A 44 -17.34 -6.42 16.00
C THR A 44 -16.24 -5.41 15.74
N VAL A 45 -15.00 -5.88 15.80
CA VAL A 45 -13.85 -5.05 15.41
C VAL A 45 -14.12 -4.63 13.98
N LYS A 46 -14.45 -3.36 13.77
CA LYS A 46 -14.67 -2.83 12.41
C LYS A 46 -13.42 -3.17 11.59
N PRO A 47 -13.57 -3.76 10.41
CA PRO A 47 -12.42 -4.03 9.57
C PRO A 47 -11.67 -2.71 9.32
N ILE A 48 -10.36 -2.75 9.47
CA ILE A 48 -9.52 -1.59 9.18
C ILE A 48 -9.74 -1.20 7.72
N ALA A 49 -10.19 0.03 7.50
CA ALA A 49 -10.40 0.53 6.16
C ALA A 49 -9.09 0.46 5.36
N LYS A 50 -9.14 -0.05 4.14
CA LYS A 50 -7.97 -0.18 3.24
C LYS A 50 -7.26 1.16 3.02
N PHE A 51 -8.01 2.26 3.04
CA PHE A 51 -7.50 3.61 2.88
C PHE A 51 -8.13 4.56 3.91
N SER A 52 -7.35 5.51 4.41
CA SER A 52 -7.86 6.66 5.16
C SER A 52 -8.75 7.53 4.27
N ASP A 53 -9.63 8.35 4.85
CA ASP A 53 -10.51 9.23 4.08
C ASP A 53 -9.70 10.28 3.29
N LYS A 54 -8.62 10.82 3.87
CA LYS A 54 -7.65 11.65 3.15
C LYS A 54 -7.14 10.95 1.89
N ARG A 55 -6.74 9.68 2.01
CA ARG A 55 -6.21 8.91 0.87
C ARG A 55 -7.28 8.62 -0.19
N LYS A 56 -8.54 8.42 0.20
CA LYS A 56 -9.64 8.25 -0.77
C LYS A 56 -9.82 9.50 -1.63
N VAL A 57 -9.81 10.68 -1.01
CA VAL A 57 -9.90 11.97 -1.72
C VAL A 57 -8.69 12.17 -2.65
N GLU A 58 -7.48 11.91 -2.16
CA GLU A 58 -6.27 11.99 -2.97
C GLU A 58 -6.30 11.02 -4.17
N ASN A 59 -6.81 9.80 -3.99
CA ASN A 59 -6.95 8.83 -5.08
C ASN A 59 -7.88 9.34 -6.19
N LEU A 60 -9.00 9.96 -5.84
CA LEU A 60 -9.91 10.55 -6.85
C LEU A 60 -9.22 11.66 -7.65
N LYS A 61 -8.51 12.56 -6.95
CA LYS A 61 -7.73 13.62 -7.61
C LYS A 61 -6.64 13.03 -8.50
N TYR A 62 -5.92 12.03 -8.02
CA TYR A 62 -4.89 11.35 -8.78
C TYR A 62 -5.43 10.72 -10.07
N LEU A 63 -6.55 10.00 -10.00
CA LEU A 63 -7.14 9.38 -11.18
C LEU A 63 -7.50 10.40 -12.26
N ALA A 64 -8.12 11.52 -11.88
CA ALA A 64 -8.46 12.58 -12.81
C ALA A 64 -7.19 13.23 -13.44
N GLN A 65 -6.20 13.56 -12.62
CA GLN A 65 -4.96 14.17 -13.08
C GLN A 65 -4.12 13.21 -13.94
N ARG A 66 -4.12 11.91 -13.62
CA ARG A 66 -3.41 10.88 -14.37
C ARG A 66 -3.88 10.81 -15.82
N ILE A 67 -5.19 10.86 -16.06
CA ILE A 67 -5.77 10.83 -17.42
C ILE A 67 -5.24 12.01 -18.23
N VAL A 68 -5.28 13.20 -17.65
CA VAL A 68 -4.78 14.43 -18.31
C VAL A 68 -3.26 14.34 -18.55
N TYR A 69 -2.50 13.86 -17.56
CA TYR A 69 -1.05 13.75 -17.64
C TYR A 69 -0.61 12.79 -18.76
N LEU A 70 -1.16 11.57 -18.77
CA LEU A 70 -0.85 10.57 -19.81
C LEU A 70 -1.45 10.92 -21.19
N GLY A 71 -2.45 11.81 -21.23
CA GLY A 71 -3.03 12.31 -22.49
C GLY A 71 -2.11 13.24 -23.28
N LYS A 72 -1.11 13.87 -22.63
CA LYS A 72 -0.17 14.78 -23.28
C LYS A 72 0.78 14.03 -24.21
N LYS A 73 1.13 14.63 -25.35
CA LYS A 73 2.01 14.01 -26.36
C LYS A 73 3.37 13.61 -25.79
N GLU A 74 3.96 14.49 -24.97
CA GLU A 74 5.26 14.28 -24.31
C GLU A 74 5.27 13.11 -23.31
N ASN A 75 4.11 12.70 -22.82
CA ASN A 75 3.98 11.64 -21.81
C ASN A 75 3.46 10.31 -22.40
N LYS A 76 3.45 10.17 -23.71
CA LYS A 76 2.95 8.95 -24.37
C LYS A 76 3.91 7.76 -24.29
N ILE A 77 5.20 8.02 -24.17
CA ILE A 77 6.24 6.98 -24.17
C ILE A 77 6.84 6.83 -22.77
N CYS A 78 7.19 5.62 -22.43
CA CYS A 78 7.87 5.30 -21.19
C CYS A 78 9.17 6.12 -21.04
N PHE A 79 9.42 6.67 -19.87
CA PHE A 79 10.55 7.54 -19.59
C PHE A 79 11.91 6.81 -19.44
N ILE A 80 11.89 5.48 -19.37
CA ILE A 80 13.11 4.67 -19.29
C ILE A 80 13.83 4.70 -20.65
N ASP A 81 15.12 4.96 -20.60
CA ASP A 81 15.95 5.04 -21.81
C ASP A 81 15.77 3.81 -22.70
N GLU A 82 15.80 4.03 -24.01
CA GLU A 82 15.60 3.02 -25.05
C GLU A 82 14.22 2.30 -25.06
N CYS A 83 13.35 2.57 -24.09
CA CYS A 83 12.01 2.02 -24.06
C CYS A 83 11.06 2.80 -24.97
N ARG A 84 10.53 2.15 -26.00
CA ARG A 84 9.55 2.71 -26.94
C ARG A 84 8.11 2.31 -26.66
N LYS A 85 7.86 1.65 -25.50
CA LYS A 85 6.51 1.21 -25.13
C LYS A 85 5.66 2.40 -24.69
N GLU A 86 4.37 2.31 -24.97
CA GLU A 86 3.40 3.29 -24.51
C GLU A 86 3.38 3.35 -22.97
N ALA A 87 3.33 4.57 -22.42
CA ALA A 87 3.17 4.82 -21.01
C ALA A 87 1.72 4.59 -20.61
N THR A 88 1.47 3.56 -19.81
CA THR A 88 0.15 3.21 -19.29
C THR A 88 -0.01 3.51 -17.81
N THR A 89 1.09 3.81 -17.13
CA THR A 89 1.15 4.10 -15.69
C THR A 89 1.98 5.34 -15.42
N ILE A 90 1.94 5.82 -14.19
CA ILE A 90 2.82 6.89 -13.70
C ILE A 90 3.73 6.28 -12.65
N GLU A 91 5.04 6.45 -12.83
CA GLU A 91 6.02 6.23 -11.79
C GLU A 91 6.17 7.49 -10.95
N HIS A 92 6.11 7.33 -9.63
CA HIS A 92 6.37 8.41 -8.68
C HIS A 92 7.87 8.38 -8.33
N SER A 93 8.67 9.16 -9.03
CA SER A 93 10.13 9.16 -8.87
C SER A 93 10.60 9.58 -7.47
N ALA A 94 9.85 10.39 -6.75
CA ALA A 94 10.08 10.68 -5.33
C ALA A 94 9.29 9.70 -4.46
N GLY A 95 10.00 8.91 -3.65
CA GLY A 95 9.39 7.92 -2.76
C GLY A 95 8.81 8.54 -1.50
N ARG A 96 8.03 7.74 -0.76
CA ARG A 96 7.42 8.09 0.53
C ARG A 96 8.34 7.87 1.73
N ILE A 97 9.60 7.52 1.52
CA ILE A 97 10.59 7.27 2.57
C ILE A 97 11.86 8.01 2.18
N GLY A 98 12.48 8.66 3.15
CA GLY A 98 13.71 9.40 2.98
C GLY A 98 13.51 10.86 2.68
N PHE A 99 14.55 11.51 2.12
CA PHE A 99 14.67 12.96 1.99
C PHE A 99 13.43 13.67 1.42
N TYR A 100 12.84 13.16 0.34
CA TYR A 100 11.68 13.82 -0.28
C TYR A 100 10.40 13.66 0.52
N ASP A 101 10.25 12.58 1.27
CA ASP A 101 9.10 12.39 2.15
C ASP A 101 9.18 13.37 3.35
N ASP A 102 10.35 13.55 3.93
CA ASP A 102 10.59 14.52 5.00
C ASP A 102 10.35 15.95 4.50
N TRP A 103 10.95 16.32 3.37
CA TRP A 103 10.72 17.61 2.72
C TRP A 103 9.22 17.85 2.43
N ALA A 104 8.52 16.87 1.92
CA ALA A 104 7.09 16.99 1.59
C ALA A 104 6.22 17.19 2.83
N ARG A 105 6.56 16.53 3.94
CA ARG A 105 5.90 16.74 5.23
C ARG A 105 6.14 18.14 5.76
N ASP A 106 7.36 18.60 5.75
CA ASP A 106 7.75 19.93 6.24
C ASP A 106 7.07 21.05 5.42
N ASN A 107 6.87 20.82 4.12
CA ASN A 107 6.24 21.79 3.20
C ASN A 107 4.74 21.54 2.97
N ASN A 108 4.13 20.56 3.67
CA ASN A 108 2.72 20.16 3.51
C ASN A 108 2.32 19.85 2.05
N VAL A 109 3.22 19.20 1.31
CA VAL A 109 3.03 18.79 -0.09
C VAL A 109 2.66 17.31 -0.17
N SER A 110 1.65 16.95 -0.95
CA SER A 110 1.37 15.54 -1.25
C SER A 110 2.22 15.07 -2.44
N LEU A 111 3.31 14.35 -2.18
CA LEU A 111 4.15 13.78 -3.26
C LEU A 111 3.36 12.92 -4.24
N TYR A 112 2.29 12.31 -3.76
CA TYR A 112 1.41 11.48 -4.58
C TYR A 112 0.69 12.25 -5.69
N LEU A 113 0.41 13.53 -5.45
CA LEU A 113 -0.28 14.43 -6.38
C LEU A 113 0.68 15.41 -7.08
N ASP A 114 1.93 15.44 -6.68
CA ASP A 114 2.90 16.39 -7.22
C ASP A 114 3.47 15.90 -8.55
N GLN A 115 2.98 16.50 -9.63
CA GLN A 115 3.34 16.14 -11.01
C GLN A 115 4.82 16.38 -11.36
N ARG A 116 5.56 17.17 -10.57
CA ARG A 116 7.02 17.35 -10.75
C ARG A 116 7.77 16.04 -10.62
N PHE A 117 7.25 15.15 -9.79
CA PHE A 117 7.83 13.81 -9.52
C PHE A 117 7.15 12.69 -10.29
N TRP A 118 6.22 13.01 -11.20
CA TRP A 118 5.59 12.03 -12.05
C TRP A 118 6.45 11.75 -13.28
N ARG A 119 6.54 10.49 -13.66
CA ARG A 119 7.20 10.05 -14.88
C ARG A 119 6.27 9.09 -15.62
N PRO A 120 6.06 9.29 -16.95
CA PRO A 120 5.25 8.39 -17.74
C PRO A 120 5.96 7.04 -17.87
N CYS A 121 5.32 5.94 -17.47
CA CYS A 121 5.96 4.64 -17.40
C CYS A 121 5.08 3.55 -18.00
N CYS A 122 5.68 2.58 -18.71
CA CYS A 122 4.98 1.37 -19.08
C CYS A 122 4.84 0.45 -17.86
N HIS A 123 3.83 -0.40 -17.87
CA HIS A 123 3.54 -1.27 -16.71
C HIS A 123 4.71 -2.17 -16.33
N ALA A 124 5.44 -2.72 -17.32
CA ALA A 124 6.57 -3.59 -17.08
C ALA A 124 7.69 -2.88 -16.29
N HIS A 125 8.13 -1.70 -16.77
CA HIS A 125 9.18 -0.94 -16.07
C HIS A 125 8.71 -0.37 -14.73
N ASN A 126 7.43 -0.07 -14.58
CA ASN A 126 6.90 0.36 -13.28
C ASN A 126 7.03 -0.73 -12.22
N LEU A 127 6.78 -2.00 -12.57
CA LEU A 127 7.02 -3.14 -11.69
C LEU A 127 8.53 -3.42 -11.49
N GLU A 128 9.31 -3.28 -12.54
CA GLU A 128 10.76 -3.51 -12.46
C GLU A 128 11.45 -2.51 -11.54
N LEU A 129 11.07 -1.22 -11.59
CA LEU A 129 11.56 -0.18 -10.69
C LEU A 129 11.30 -0.47 -9.21
N GLU A 130 10.26 -1.24 -8.89
CA GLU A 130 9.97 -1.68 -7.51
C GLU A 130 10.90 -2.80 -7.04
N ASN A 131 11.43 -3.63 -7.96
CA ASN A 131 12.14 -4.86 -7.63
C ASN A 131 13.64 -4.83 -7.99
N ASN A 132 14.06 -3.92 -8.88
CA ASN A 132 15.43 -3.81 -9.35
C ASN A 132 16.11 -2.58 -8.74
N SER A 133 16.99 -2.81 -7.78
CA SER A 133 17.69 -1.71 -7.06
C SER A 133 18.62 -0.89 -7.96
N GLU A 134 19.24 -1.48 -8.96
CA GLU A 134 20.14 -0.77 -9.88
C GLU A 134 19.33 0.17 -10.78
N LEU A 135 18.23 -0.31 -11.35
CA LEU A 135 17.33 0.51 -12.13
C LEU A 135 16.73 1.64 -11.26
N SER A 136 16.34 1.32 -10.03
CA SER A 136 15.84 2.31 -9.07
C SER A 136 16.87 3.41 -8.77
N LYS A 137 18.14 3.06 -8.55
CA LYS A 137 19.22 4.04 -8.33
C LYS A 137 19.41 4.96 -9.53
N GLN A 138 19.19 4.48 -10.74
CA GLN A 138 19.37 5.26 -11.96
C GLN A 138 18.24 6.25 -12.18
N TYR A 139 16.99 5.85 -11.98
CA TYR A 139 15.81 6.59 -12.44
C TYR A 139 14.94 7.16 -11.32
N GLN A 140 15.03 6.65 -10.10
CA GLN A 140 14.20 7.10 -8.99
C GLN A 140 14.95 8.03 -8.04
N LEU A 141 14.20 8.95 -7.45
CA LEU A 141 14.66 9.86 -6.41
C LEU A 141 14.27 9.26 -5.06
N SER A 142 15.24 9.08 -4.16
CA SER A 142 15.01 8.80 -2.73
C SER A 142 13.97 7.70 -2.43
N LYS A 143 14.09 6.53 -3.03
CA LYS A 143 13.31 5.34 -2.71
C LYS A 143 14.08 4.36 -1.83
N ILE A 144 13.36 3.34 -1.30
CA ILE A 144 13.90 2.28 -0.43
C ILE A 144 15.13 1.60 -1.05
N HIS A 145 15.16 1.46 -2.37
CA HIS A 145 16.26 0.81 -3.11
C HIS A 145 17.40 1.77 -3.49
N GLY A 146 17.42 2.97 -2.96
CA GLY A 146 18.57 3.87 -3.08
C GLY A 146 18.50 4.87 -4.23
N GLY A 147 17.33 5.39 -4.53
CA GLY A 147 17.14 6.47 -5.51
C GLY A 147 17.97 7.73 -5.23
N LYS A 148 18.20 8.55 -6.27
CA LYS A 148 19.03 9.75 -6.23
C LYS A 148 18.40 10.87 -5.40
N LYS A 149 19.23 11.66 -4.72
CA LYS A 149 18.88 13.01 -4.28
C LYS A 149 19.12 13.98 -5.44
N LEU A 150 18.26 14.99 -5.60
CA LEU A 150 18.55 16.14 -6.44
C LEU A 150 19.62 17.00 -5.81
#